data_49bbb9d95b198e3364d8279573fc6fec
#
_entry.id   49bbb9d95b198e3364d8279573fc6fec
#
_cell.length_a   1.000
_cell.length_b   1.000
_cell.length_c   1.000
_cell.angle_alpha   90.00
_cell.angle_beta   90.00
_cell.angle_gamma   90.00
#
_symmetry.space_group_name_H-M   'P 1'
#
loop_
_entity.id
_entity.type
_entity.pdbx_description
1 polymer ?
#
loop_
_entity_poly.entity_id
_entity_poly.type
_entity_poly.pdbx_seq_one_letter_code
_entity_poly.pdbx_strand_id
1 'polypeptide(L)'
;MPRSSAFYLGLTLVGLLFLYRLFQVQVINDDYAARAERNATAAEKLYAPRGYVYDRDGRLLVGNSPAYDLMVSPYLITDLDTAALGHLLDLEVSVIKEQLEKAKNYSYFRSSMFMKMLSKSTYTQIKSELKAFPGFYASKRILRNYPHQNGANVVGFIGEVNTDFIRANPSYSQGDLVGKSGIDKSYETVLKGTHGKRFFTVDHRNRRLGNWKEGAHDEMPIPGQDLVSSIDLELQQYGEALMKGKRGSIVAIEPETGEILALVTSPSYDPNELVGRLRSKNYTRMYYDSINKPLFDRGILAEYPPGSPFKLIGALVGLEEGVITPKTSVTCYDGFHFGSLHVACHCKGGTLALNEAISESCNNYFCTIYQRTIDKNGDAHTGMDRWSEHVKSFGLGTFLGNDLPTGRKGLIPDANYYDRFLGYSTWKGATSVSNWIGQGELVATPIQLANMTAAIANRGYYYTPHIIKESDHDPIDSAFITPRHTTIAPKHFEVVIDGMYSVFERGTAKGSRMPHISQCGKTGTAQNPHGQDHSIFVSFAPKDQPKIALAVIIENGYWGSRWAAPIASLMTEIYLTDTITRPALEERMFEGDLHEEYRQQHVAIYGEDSTYQANF
;
A
#
# COMPACT_ATOMS: atom_id res chain seq x y z
N MET A 1 -84.82 22.17 -27.24
CA MET A 1 -83.74 22.04 -28.22
C MET A 1 -83.94 20.77 -29.03
N PRO A 2 -83.87 20.79 -30.37
CA PRO A 2 -83.99 19.55 -31.14
C PRO A 2 -82.82 18.62 -30.77
N ARG A 3 -83.09 17.31 -30.71
CA ARG A 3 -82.09 16.29 -30.30
C ARG A 3 -80.79 16.32 -31.15
N SER A 4 -80.85 16.79 -32.37
CA SER A 4 -79.68 17.05 -33.24
C SER A 4 -78.74 18.15 -32.74
N SER A 5 -79.28 19.25 -32.21
CA SER A 5 -78.45 20.36 -31.68
C SER A 5 -77.68 19.97 -30.43
N ALA A 6 -78.29 19.14 -29.55
CA ALA A 6 -77.59 18.63 -28.38
C ALA A 6 -76.47 17.66 -28.76
N PHE A 7 -76.65 16.85 -29.82
CA PHE A 7 -75.60 15.97 -30.37
C PHE A 7 -74.42 16.76 -30.97
N TYR A 8 -74.72 17.77 -31.78
CA TYR A 8 -73.63 18.62 -32.34
C TYR A 8 -72.91 19.43 -31.28
N LEU A 9 -73.60 19.89 -30.23
CA LEU A 9 -73.00 20.60 -29.13
C LEU A 9 -72.03 19.65 -28.35
N GLY A 10 -72.47 18.41 -28.12
CA GLY A 10 -71.65 17.37 -27.46
C GLY A 10 -70.39 17.06 -28.27
N LEU A 11 -70.53 16.90 -29.60
CA LEU A 11 -69.42 16.61 -30.50
C LEU A 11 -68.41 17.77 -30.54
N THR A 12 -68.89 19.01 -30.58
CA THR A 12 -68.06 20.21 -30.53
C THR A 12 -67.32 20.33 -29.22
N LEU A 13 -67.95 20.00 -28.08
CA LEU A 13 -67.36 20.07 -26.76
C LEU A 13 -66.24 19.00 -26.63
N VAL A 14 -66.47 17.78 -27.14
CA VAL A 14 -65.43 16.73 -27.21
C VAL A 14 -64.29 17.18 -28.11
N GLY A 15 -64.56 17.75 -29.26
CA GLY A 15 -63.53 18.30 -30.15
C GLY A 15 -62.69 19.40 -29.52
N LEU A 16 -63.30 20.33 -28.79
CA LEU A 16 -62.61 21.37 -28.03
C LEU A 16 -61.76 20.78 -26.89
N LEU A 17 -62.25 19.75 -26.23
CA LEU A 17 -61.51 19.07 -25.16
C LEU A 17 -60.27 18.33 -25.70
N PHE A 18 -60.38 17.72 -26.88
CA PHE A 18 -59.24 17.15 -27.59
C PHE A 18 -58.24 18.19 -28.06
N LEU A 19 -58.70 19.32 -28.59
CA LEU A 19 -57.84 20.42 -29.00
C LEU A 19 -57.12 21.03 -27.79
N TYR A 20 -57.82 21.20 -26.67
CA TYR A 20 -57.24 21.70 -25.41
C TYR A 20 -56.18 20.72 -24.86
N ARG A 21 -56.46 19.42 -24.91
CA ARG A 21 -55.49 18.39 -24.52
C ARG A 21 -54.28 18.34 -25.44
N LEU A 22 -54.48 18.44 -26.74
CA LEU A 22 -53.41 18.55 -27.73
C LEU A 22 -52.57 19.81 -27.48
N PHE A 23 -53.19 20.94 -27.20
CA PHE A 23 -52.49 22.18 -26.87
C PHE A 23 -51.68 22.05 -25.57
N GLN A 24 -52.27 21.43 -24.52
CA GLN A 24 -51.52 21.14 -23.30
C GLN A 24 -50.31 20.28 -23.53
N VAL A 25 -50.44 19.21 -24.34
CA VAL A 25 -49.35 18.24 -24.59
C VAL A 25 -48.29 18.81 -25.53
N GLN A 26 -48.68 19.65 -26.52
CA GLN A 26 -47.73 20.13 -27.52
C GLN A 26 -47.12 21.50 -27.24
N VAL A 27 -47.78 22.33 -26.44
CA VAL A 27 -47.37 23.72 -26.27
C VAL A 27 -47.07 24.09 -24.80
N ILE A 28 -47.86 23.53 -23.86
CA ILE A 28 -47.69 23.89 -22.44
C ILE A 28 -46.75 22.94 -21.69
N ASN A 29 -46.75 21.68 -22.07
CA ASN A 29 -45.98 20.67 -21.32
C ASN A 29 -44.68 20.30 -22.04
N ASP A 30 -43.58 20.97 -21.62
CA ASP A 30 -42.24 20.73 -22.15
C ASP A 30 -41.69 19.31 -21.81
N ASP A 31 -42.30 18.63 -20.84
CA ASP A 31 -41.86 17.28 -20.43
C ASP A 31 -41.92 16.26 -21.61
N TYR A 32 -42.91 16.39 -22.50
CA TYR A 32 -43.05 15.49 -23.65
C TYR A 32 -41.96 15.77 -24.69
N ALA A 33 -41.62 17.02 -24.93
CA ALA A 33 -40.53 17.42 -25.81
C ALA A 33 -39.19 16.91 -25.24
N ALA A 34 -38.96 17.11 -23.96
CA ALA A 34 -37.78 16.62 -23.27
C ALA A 34 -37.66 15.08 -23.23
N ARG A 35 -38.81 14.37 -23.13
CA ARG A 35 -38.85 12.89 -23.24
C ARG A 35 -38.57 12.42 -24.68
N ALA A 36 -39.16 13.09 -25.68
CA ALA A 36 -38.91 12.78 -27.08
C ALA A 36 -37.42 12.99 -27.45
N GLU A 37 -36.84 14.08 -27.00
CA GLU A 37 -35.42 14.38 -27.18
C GLU A 37 -34.51 13.34 -26.48
N ARG A 38 -34.82 12.96 -25.25
CA ARG A 38 -34.13 11.87 -24.53
C ARG A 38 -34.25 10.52 -25.22
N ASN A 39 -35.39 10.22 -25.83
CA ASN A 39 -35.59 8.98 -26.56
C ASN A 39 -34.89 8.96 -27.94
N ALA A 40 -34.65 10.15 -28.50
CA ALA A 40 -33.95 10.31 -29.79
C ALA A 40 -32.42 10.48 -29.62
N THR A 41 -31.91 10.48 -28.37
CA THR A 41 -30.48 10.66 -28.08
C THR A 41 -29.90 9.48 -27.32
N ALA A 42 -28.66 9.12 -27.64
CA ALA A 42 -27.84 8.18 -26.86
C ALA A 42 -26.51 8.83 -26.49
N ALA A 43 -26.03 8.55 -25.31
CA ALA A 43 -24.73 9.07 -24.84
C ALA A 43 -23.69 7.96 -24.87
N GLU A 44 -22.50 8.28 -25.37
CA GLU A 44 -21.28 7.48 -25.26
C GLU A 44 -20.36 8.15 -24.23
N LYS A 45 -19.86 7.36 -23.28
CA LYS A 45 -18.96 7.84 -22.24
C LYS A 45 -17.57 8.09 -22.83
N LEU A 46 -17.03 9.28 -22.59
CA LEU A 46 -15.64 9.63 -22.88
C LEU A 46 -14.82 9.48 -21.59
N TYR A 47 -13.92 8.53 -21.56
CA TYR A 47 -13.11 8.28 -20.36
C TYR A 47 -12.06 9.38 -20.17
N ALA A 48 -12.04 9.98 -18.98
CA ALA A 48 -11.00 10.91 -18.58
C ALA A 48 -9.68 10.16 -18.38
N PRO A 49 -8.54 10.72 -18.80
CA PRO A 49 -7.25 10.22 -18.36
C PRO A 49 -7.12 10.47 -16.86
N ARG A 50 -6.55 9.50 -16.16
CA ARG A 50 -6.20 9.68 -14.75
C ARG A 50 -4.95 10.56 -14.65
N GLY A 51 -4.80 11.30 -13.55
CA GLY A 51 -3.58 12.04 -13.24
C GLY A 51 -2.36 11.12 -13.22
N TYR A 52 -1.20 11.66 -13.54
CA TYR A 52 0.08 10.97 -13.43
C TYR A 52 0.55 10.94 -11.98
N VAL A 53 1.46 10.01 -11.66
CA VAL A 53 2.17 10.02 -10.38
C VAL A 53 3.65 10.04 -10.68
N TYR A 54 4.34 11.01 -10.10
CA TYR A 54 5.78 11.21 -10.22
C TYR A 54 6.48 10.82 -8.92
N ASP A 55 7.76 10.48 -8.99
CA ASP A 55 8.62 10.38 -7.83
C ASP A 55 8.96 11.78 -7.28
N ARG A 56 9.77 11.85 -6.21
CA ARG A 56 10.16 13.12 -5.58
C ARG A 56 10.98 14.05 -6.49
N ASP A 57 11.61 13.52 -7.54
CA ASP A 57 12.47 14.23 -8.49
C ASP A 57 11.79 14.49 -9.84
N GLY A 58 10.48 14.17 -9.96
CA GLY A 58 9.67 14.39 -11.17
C GLY A 58 9.79 13.28 -12.21
N ARG A 59 10.31 12.09 -11.88
CA ARG A 59 10.32 10.93 -12.78
C ARG A 59 8.97 10.24 -12.73
N LEU A 60 8.46 9.78 -13.88
CA LEU A 60 7.13 9.18 -14.00
C LEU A 60 7.08 7.79 -13.37
N LEU A 61 6.36 7.63 -12.25
CA LEU A 61 6.08 6.34 -11.62
C LEU A 61 4.86 5.66 -12.22
N VAL A 62 3.76 6.42 -12.42
CA VAL A 62 2.49 5.90 -12.93
C VAL A 62 1.98 6.81 -14.02
N GLY A 63 1.90 6.27 -15.22
CA GLY A 63 1.36 6.95 -16.39
C GLY A 63 0.07 6.34 -16.90
N ASN A 64 -0.28 6.71 -18.13
CA ASN A 64 -1.45 6.23 -18.85
C ASN A 64 -1.04 5.64 -20.20
N SER A 65 -1.69 4.55 -20.60
CA SER A 65 -1.51 3.91 -21.90
C SER A 65 -2.86 3.72 -22.58
N PRO A 66 -2.96 3.97 -23.90
CA PRO A 66 -4.19 3.67 -24.63
C PRO A 66 -4.43 2.17 -24.75
N ALA A 67 -5.66 1.77 -24.51
CA ALA A 67 -6.19 0.44 -24.76
C ALA A 67 -7.48 0.55 -25.58
N TYR A 68 -7.97 -0.58 -26.06
CA TYR A 68 -9.14 -0.61 -26.92
C TYR A 68 -10.10 -1.70 -26.48
N ASP A 69 -11.36 -1.32 -26.30
CA ASP A 69 -12.44 -2.30 -26.14
C ASP A 69 -12.98 -2.62 -27.53
N LEU A 70 -13.03 -3.90 -27.89
CA LEU A 70 -13.68 -4.36 -29.10
C LEU A 70 -15.18 -4.43 -28.85
N MET A 71 -15.93 -3.63 -29.58
CA MET A 71 -17.39 -3.54 -29.53
C MET A 71 -18.02 -4.31 -30.66
N VAL A 72 -19.22 -4.84 -30.44
CA VAL A 72 -20.01 -5.50 -31.48
C VAL A 72 -21.42 -4.94 -31.53
N SER A 73 -21.92 -4.71 -32.73
CA SER A 73 -23.31 -4.31 -33.05
C SER A 73 -24.00 -5.46 -33.80
N PRO A 74 -24.76 -6.32 -33.08
CA PRO A 74 -25.29 -7.56 -33.68
C PRO A 74 -26.10 -7.37 -34.96
N TYR A 75 -26.86 -6.27 -35.07
CA TYR A 75 -27.70 -5.98 -36.24
C TYR A 75 -26.91 -5.68 -37.53
N LEU A 76 -25.61 -5.35 -37.41
CA LEU A 76 -24.72 -5.10 -38.57
C LEU A 76 -24.04 -6.37 -39.07
N ILE A 77 -24.19 -7.49 -38.35
CA ILE A 77 -23.61 -8.77 -38.72
C ILE A 77 -24.58 -9.48 -39.66
N THR A 78 -24.25 -9.52 -40.94
CA THR A 78 -25.05 -10.21 -41.95
C THR A 78 -24.54 -11.60 -42.27
N ASP A 79 -23.24 -11.75 -42.40
CA ASP A 79 -22.54 -13.02 -42.58
C ASP A 79 -21.18 -12.92 -41.85
N LEU A 80 -20.94 -13.81 -40.91
CA LEU A 80 -19.75 -13.77 -40.06
C LEU A 80 -18.97 -15.07 -40.18
N ASP A 81 -17.78 -14.99 -40.74
CA ASP A 81 -16.81 -16.07 -40.64
C ASP A 81 -16.24 -16.08 -39.23
N THR A 82 -16.86 -16.92 -38.37
CA THR A 82 -16.43 -17.07 -36.98
C THR A 82 -15.07 -17.76 -36.84
N ALA A 83 -14.61 -18.53 -37.83
CA ALA A 83 -13.32 -19.17 -37.82
C ALA A 83 -12.21 -18.14 -38.14
N ALA A 84 -12.40 -17.33 -39.19
CA ALA A 84 -11.48 -16.25 -39.52
C ALA A 84 -11.38 -15.20 -38.37
N LEU A 85 -12.51 -14.83 -37.76
CA LEU A 85 -12.52 -13.93 -36.60
C LEU A 85 -11.81 -14.57 -35.42
N GLY A 86 -11.98 -15.88 -35.21
CA GLY A 86 -11.27 -16.62 -34.14
C GLY A 86 -9.77 -16.59 -34.31
N HIS A 87 -9.31 -16.82 -35.52
CA HIS A 87 -7.89 -16.74 -35.86
C HIS A 87 -7.34 -15.32 -35.65
N LEU A 88 -8.09 -14.29 -36.09
CA LEU A 88 -7.67 -12.88 -35.91
C LEU A 88 -7.56 -12.46 -34.47
N LEU A 89 -8.50 -12.93 -33.61
CA LEU A 89 -8.57 -12.52 -32.20
C LEU A 89 -7.86 -13.49 -31.22
N ASP A 90 -7.29 -14.56 -31.76
CA ASP A 90 -6.73 -15.67 -30.96
C ASP A 90 -7.77 -16.22 -29.95
N LEU A 91 -8.96 -16.53 -30.47
CA LEU A 91 -10.09 -17.05 -29.71
C LEU A 91 -10.67 -18.32 -30.32
N GLU A 92 -11.10 -19.23 -29.49
CA GLU A 92 -11.89 -20.38 -29.89
C GLU A 92 -13.25 -19.96 -30.48
N VAL A 93 -13.70 -20.63 -31.53
CA VAL A 93 -14.99 -20.37 -32.17
C VAL A 93 -16.16 -20.47 -31.18
N SER A 94 -16.08 -21.38 -30.23
CA SER A 94 -17.03 -21.54 -29.12
C SER A 94 -17.19 -20.26 -28.30
N VAL A 95 -16.08 -19.61 -27.95
CA VAL A 95 -16.03 -18.35 -27.17
C VAL A 95 -16.64 -17.21 -27.98
N ILE A 96 -16.34 -17.13 -29.29
CA ILE A 96 -16.91 -16.12 -30.17
C ILE A 96 -18.42 -16.24 -30.21
N LYS A 97 -18.95 -17.45 -30.43
CA LYS A 97 -20.40 -17.71 -30.47
C LYS A 97 -21.06 -17.34 -29.14
N GLU A 98 -20.45 -17.71 -28.01
CA GLU A 98 -20.96 -17.34 -26.69
C GLU A 98 -21.03 -15.83 -26.49
N GLN A 99 -19.97 -15.09 -26.85
CA GLN A 99 -19.95 -13.62 -26.72
C GLN A 99 -20.96 -12.94 -27.63
N LEU A 100 -21.18 -13.47 -28.87
CA LEU A 100 -22.19 -12.98 -29.80
C LEU A 100 -23.61 -13.21 -29.26
N GLU A 101 -23.89 -14.37 -28.68
CA GLU A 101 -25.18 -14.65 -28.02
C GLU A 101 -25.41 -13.74 -26.82
N LYS A 102 -24.39 -13.51 -25.97
CA LYS A 102 -24.47 -12.52 -24.90
C LYS A 102 -24.80 -11.13 -25.44
N ALA A 103 -24.15 -10.72 -26.52
CA ALA A 103 -24.39 -9.43 -27.16
C ALA A 103 -25.83 -9.31 -27.70
N LYS A 104 -26.34 -10.33 -28.38
CA LYS A 104 -27.71 -10.40 -28.92
C LYS A 104 -28.74 -10.37 -27.77
N ASN A 105 -28.51 -11.13 -26.70
CA ASN A 105 -29.39 -11.19 -25.55
C ASN A 105 -29.43 -9.86 -24.76
N TYR A 106 -28.32 -9.12 -24.72
CA TYR A 106 -28.29 -7.77 -24.18
C TYR A 106 -29.13 -6.81 -25.06
N SER A 107 -28.84 -6.74 -26.33
CA SER A 107 -29.63 -5.98 -27.32
C SER A 107 -29.20 -6.33 -28.74
N TYR A 108 -30.16 -6.60 -29.62
CA TYR A 108 -29.87 -6.80 -31.04
C TYR A 108 -29.38 -5.54 -31.73
N PHE A 109 -29.87 -4.36 -31.32
CA PHE A 109 -29.60 -3.08 -31.98
C PHE A 109 -28.52 -2.24 -31.33
N ARG A 110 -28.29 -2.40 -30.00
CA ARG A 110 -27.27 -1.66 -29.30
C ARG A 110 -25.93 -2.35 -29.41
N SER A 111 -24.88 -1.55 -29.55
CA SER A 111 -23.53 -2.06 -29.41
C SER A 111 -23.25 -2.54 -27.98
N SER A 112 -22.59 -3.65 -27.88
CA SER A 112 -22.12 -4.20 -26.62
C SER A 112 -20.64 -4.55 -26.68
N MET A 113 -20.02 -4.70 -25.52
CA MET A 113 -18.63 -5.03 -25.42
C MET A 113 -18.41 -6.51 -25.76
N PHE A 114 -17.58 -6.78 -26.77
CA PHE A 114 -17.20 -8.12 -27.19
C PHE A 114 -15.90 -8.61 -26.50
N MET A 115 -14.89 -7.77 -26.50
CA MET A 115 -13.61 -8.05 -25.83
C MET A 115 -13.06 -6.79 -25.17
N LYS A 116 -12.61 -6.91 -23.91
CA LYS A 116 -12.13 -5.79 -23.12
C LYS A 116 -10.61 -5.59 -23.26
N MET A 117 -10.20 -4.32 -23.18
CA MET A 117 -8.83 -3.92 -22.82
C MET A 117 -7.74 -4.54 -23.71
N LEU A 118 -7.93 -4.55 -25.02
CA LEU A 118 -6.88 -4.89 -25.97
C LEU A 118 -5.72 -3.89 -25.84
N SER A 119 -4.50 -4.38 -25.79
CA SER A 119 -3.32 -3.51 -25.81
C SER A 119 -3.21 -2.73 -27.10
N LYS A 120 -2.50 -1.60 -27.08
CA LYS A 120 -2.19 -0.83 -28.29
C LYS A 120 -1.52 -1.70 -29.36
N SER A 121 -0.59 -2.56 -28.98
CA SER A 121 0.11 -3.47 -29.89
C SER A 121 -0.85 -4.46 -30.53
N THR A 122 -1.65 -5.17 -29.75
CA THR A 122 -2.64 -6.13 -30.24
C THR A 122 -3.65 -5.46 -31.20
N TYR A 123 -4.19 -4.30 -30.78
CA TYR A 123 -5.12 -3.57 -31.64
C TYR A 123 -4.50 -3.12 -32.97
N THR A 124 -3.23 -2.66 -32.95
CA THR A 124 -2.54 -2.24 -34.17
C THR A 124 -2.37 -3.40 -35.14
N GLN A 125 -2.13 -4.62 -34.65
CA GLN A 125 -2.03 -5.82 -35.49
C GLN A 125 -3.34 -6.19 -36.17
N ILE A 126 -4.47 -6.12 -35.43
CA ILE A 126 -5.77 -6.55 -35.96
C ILE A 126 -6.55 -5.44 -36.67
N LYS A 127 -6.17 -4.16 -36.53
CA LYS A 127 -6.96 -3.00 -37.00
C LYS A 127 -7.32 -3.03 -38.49
N SER A 128 -6.38 -3.46 -39.35
CA SER A 128 -6.59 -3.52 -40.80
C SER A 128 -7.58 -4.62 -41.17
N GLU A 129 -7.43 -5.80 -40.58
CA GLU A 129 -8.24 -6.97 -40.86
C GLU A 129 -9.63 -6.89 -40.21
N LEU A 130 -9.75 -6.18 -39.07
CA LEU A 130 -11.02 -5.98 -38.39
C LEU A 130 -12.07 -5.28 -39.28
N LYS A 131 -11.64 -4.52 -40.28
CA LYS A 131 -12.54 -3.90 -41.29
C LYS A 131 -13.30 -4.90 -42.12
N ALA A 132 -12.81 -6.12 -42.27
CA ALA A 132 -13.48 -7.21 -42.96
C ALA A 132 -14.66 -7.81 -42.17
N PHE A 133 -14.81 -7.43 -40.89
CA PHE A 133 -15.88 -7.96 -40.04
C PHE A 133 -16.90 -6.85 -39.70
N PRO A 134 -17.94 -6.68 -40.51
CA PRO A 134 -19.00 -5.69 -40.28
C PRO A 134 -19.63 -5.89 -38.92
N GLY A 135 -19.90 -4.78 -38.22
CA GLY A 135 -20.48 -4.81 -36.88
C GLY A 135 -19.45 -4.78 -35.75
N PHE A 136 -18.15 -5.00 -36.02
CA PHE A 136 -17.09 -4.87 -35.03
C PHE A 136 -16.35 -3.54 -35.19
N TYR A 137 -16.07 -2.87 -34.05
CA TYR A 137 -15.29 -1.64 -34.01
C TYR A 137 -14.61 -1.48 -32.65
N ALA A 138 -13.55 -0.69 -32.62
CA ALA A 138 -12.81 -0.43 -31.38
C ALA A 138 -13.24 0.89 -30.74
N SER A 139 -13.47 0.86 -29.44
CA SER A 139 -13.66 2.03 -28.60
C SER A 139 -12.39 2.26 -27.76
N LYS A 140 -11.86 3.49 -27.77
CA LYS A 140 -10.63 3.84 -27.05
C LYS A 140 -10.90 3.91 -25.56
N ARG A 141 -10.00 3.29 -24.78
CA ARG A 141 -9.95 3.31 -23.33
C ARG A 141 -8.57 3.74 -22.87
N ILE A 142 -8.46 4.19 -21.64
CA ILE A 142 -7.19 4.56 -21.01
C ILE A 142 -6.96 3.61 -19.84
N LEU A 143 -5.79 2.99 -19.79
CA LEU A 143 -5.33 2.13 -18.68
C LEU A 143 -4.11 2.73 -18.04
N ARG A 144 -3.77 2.28 -16.83
CA ARG A 144 -2.50 2.60 -16.18
C ARG A 144 -1.31 1.95 -16.93
N ASN A 145 -0.18 2.59 -16.79
CA ASN A 145 1.12 2.12 -17.26
C ASN A 145 2.16 2.40 -16.18
N TYR A 146 2.99 1.42 -15.86
CA TYR A 146 4.02 1.48 -14.84
C TYR A 146 5.39 1.31 -15.52
N PRO A 147 6.10 2.40 -15.86
CA PRO A 147 7.32 2.33 -16.68
C PRO A 147 8.44 1.52 -16.04
N HIS A 148 8.52 1.51 -14.70
CA HIS A 148 9.67 1.00 -13.96
C HIS A 148 9.47 -0.38 -13.32
N GLN A 149 8.29 -0.98 -13.39
CA GLN A 149 8.00 -2.31 -12.84
C GLN A 149 8.29 -2.48 -11.33
N ASN A 150 8.44 -1.37 -10.60
CA ASN A 150 8.82 -1.31 -9.19
C ASN A 150 7.72 -0.66 -8.35
N GLY A 151 7.84 -0.79 -7.02
CA GLY A 151 6.95 -0.14 -6.07
C GLY A 151 5.50 -0.62 -6.14
N ALA A 152 5.22 -1.84 -6.57
CA ALA A 152 3.87 -2.34 -6.84
C ALA A 152 2.88 -2.11 -5.70
N ASN A 153 3.28 -2.36 -4.45
CA ASN A 153 2.41 -2.15 -3.29
C ASN A 153 2.21 -0.66 -2.97
N VAL A 154 3.18 0.18 -3.33
CA VAL A 154 3.13 1.64 -3.17
C VAL A 154 2.21 2.27 -4.20
N VAL A 155 2.50 2.07 -5.49
CA VAL A 155 1.71 2.68 -6.58
C VAL A 155 0.31 2.09 -6.66
N GLY A 156 0.17 0.82 -6.32
CA GLY A 156 -1.09 0.10 -6.35
C GLY A 156 -1.52 -0.29 -7.75
N PHE A 157 -2.80 -0.56 -7.91
CA PHE A 157 -3.42 -0.90 -9.21
C PHE A 157 -4.89 -0.48 -9.25
N ILE A 158 -5.42 -0.38 -10.47
CA ILE A 158 -6.83 -0.08 -10.72
C ILE A 158 -7.60 -1.33 -11.15
N GLY A 159 -8.88 -1.38 -10.85
CA GLY A 159 -9.76 -2.48 -11.25
C GLY A 159 -11.19 -2.05 -11.45
N GLU A 160 -11.98 -2.87 -12.15
CA GLU A 160 -13.38 -2.57 -12.38
C GLU A 160 -14.16 -2.48 -11.07
N VAL A 161 -15.11 -1.55 -11.03
CA VAL A 161 -16.07 -1.42 -9.94
C VAL A 161 -17.03 -2.61 -9.93
N ASN A 162 -17.45 -3.04 -8.74
CA ASN A 162 -18.51 -4.02 -8.59
C ASN A 162 -19.84 -3.35 -8.26
N THR A 163 -20.92 -4.12 -8.25
CA THR A 163 -22.29 -3.64 -8.02
C THR A 163 -22.44 -2.92 -6.67
N ASP A 164 -21.80 -3.45 -5.63
CA ASP A 164 -21.90 -2.86 -4.28
C ASP A 164 -21.16 -1.53 -4.20
N PHE A 165 -20.00 -1.41 -4.86
CA PHE A 165 -19.28 -0.15 -4.96
C PHE A 165 -20.10 0.91 -5.71
N ILE A 166 -20.77 0.53 -6.82
CA ILE A 166 -21.63 1.45 -7.60
C ILE A 166 -22.80 1.94 -6.73
N ARG A 167 -23.43 1.05 -5.94
CA ARG A 167 -24.52 1.45 -5.02
C ARG A 167 -24.07 2.47 -3.99
N ALA A 168 -22.86 2.30 -3.46
CA ALA A 168 -22.29 3.24 -2.50
C ALA A 168 -21.75 4.53 -3.14
N ASN A 169 -21.44 4.50 -4.45
CA ASN A 169 -20.81 5.60 -5.20
C ASN A 169 -21.53 5.83 -6.54
N PRO A 170 -22.66 6.57 -6.56
CA PRO A 170 -23.50 6.75 -7.76
C PRO A 170 -22.82 7.45 -8.94
N SER A 171 -21.67 8.10 -8.73
CA SER A 171 -20.86 8.71 -9.80
C SER A 171 -20.15 7.69 -10.69
N TYR A 172 -20.11 6.42 -10.27
CA TYR A 172 -19.51 5.32 -11.03
C TYR A 172 -20.57 4.49 -11.73
N SER A 173 -20.21 3.94 -12.86
CA SER A 173 -21.03 3.05 -13.68
C SER A 173 -20.29 1.75 -14.00
N GLN A 174 -21.03 0.73 -14.40
CA GLN A 174 -20.45 -0.55 -14.78
C GLN A 174 -19.36 -0.38 -15.86
N GLY A 175 -18.20 -1.00 -15.63
CA GLY A 175 -17.03 -0.91 -16.49
C GLY A 175 -16.08 0.23 -16.15
N ASP A 176 -16.40 1.10 -15.18
CA ASP A 176 -15.45 2.08 -14.67
C ASP A 176 -14.34 1.41 -13.86
N LEU A 177 -13.18 2.07 -13.86
CA LEU A 177 -12.02 1.64 -13.12
C LEU A 177 -11.85 2.52 -11.88
N VAL A 178 -11.48 1.89 -10.76
CA VAL A 178 -11.21 2.54 -9.48
C VAL A 178 -9.91 2.00 -8.88
N GLY A 179 -9.19 2.80 -8.13
CA GLY A 179 -8.01 2.38 -7.36
C GLY A 179 -8.37 1.27 -6.36
N LYS A 180 -7.60 0.20 -6.35
CA LYS A 180 -7.81 -0.97 -5.47
C LYS A 180 -6.80 -1.04 -4.33
N SER A 181 -5.60 -0.51 -4.52
CA SER A 181 -4.53 -0.45 -3.51
C SER A 181 -3.61 0.73 -3.76
N GLY A 182 -2.69 0.98 -2.83
CA GLY A 182 -1.63 1.98 -2.93
C GLY A 182 -2.14 3.41 -3.19
N ILE A 183 -1.31 4.22 -3.81
CA ILE A 183 -1.60 5.61 -4.17
C ILE A 183 -2.87 5.73 -5.02
N ASP A 184 -3.06 4.82 -6.00
CA ASP A 184 -4.26 4.84 -6.84
C ASP A 184 -5.56 4.74 -6.05
N LYS A 185 -5.57 4.04 -4.91
CA LYS A 185 -6.73 3.93 -4.02
C LYS A 185 -6.85 5.12 -3.06
N SER A 186 -5.76 5.51 -2.41
CA SER A 186 -5.77 6.61 -1.43
C SER A 186 -6.20 7.93 -2.07
N TYR A 187 -5.71 8.18 -3.27
CA TYR A 187 -5.91 9.42 -4.00
C TYR A 187 -6.86 9.28 -5.19
N GLU A 188 -7.79 8.30 -5.12
CA GLU A 188 -8.79 8.06 -6.18
C GLU A 188 -9.55 9.31 -6.59
N THR A 189 -9.99 10.13 -5.63
CA THR A 189 -10.78 11.34 -5.89
C THR A 189 -10.01 12.40 -6.67
N VAL A 190 -8.71 12.48 -6.46
CA VAL A 190 -7.80 13.42 -7.12
C VAL A 190 -7.42 12.90 -8.50
N LEU A 191 -7.05 11.61 -8.56
CA LEU A 191 -6.50 10.99 -9.77
C LEU A 191 -7.53 10.67 -10.85
N LYS A 192 -8.81 10.40 -10.51
CA LYS A 192 -9.78 9.84 -11.47
C LYS A 192 -10.23 10.76 -12.59
N GLY A 193 -10.17 12.08 -12.38
CA GLY A 193 -10.76 13.07 -13.29
C GLY A 193 -12.29 13.00 -13.40
N THR A 194 -12.86 13.68 -14.37
CA THR A 194 -14.29 13.69 -14.65
C THR A 194 -14.54 13.21 -16.07
N HIS A 195 -15.31 12.13 -16.21
CA HIS A 195 -15.64 11.58 -17.52
C HIS A 195 -16.55 12.52 -18.31
N GLY A 196 -16.31 12.61 -19.61
CA GLY A 196 -17.17 13.32 -20.54
C GLY A 196 -18.28 12.44 -21.13
N LYS A 197 -19.11 13.04 -21.96
CA LYS A 197 -20.17 12.39 -22.73
C LYS A 197 -20.22 12.92 -24.13
N ARG A 198 -20.36 12.05 -25.10
CA ARG A 198 -20.68 12.40 -26.48
C ARG A 198 -22.07 11.96 -26.79
N PHE A 199 -22.89 12.85 -27.39
CA PHE A 199 -24.28 12.59 -27.68
C PHE A 199 -24.50 12.31 -29.16
N PHE A 200 -25.32 11.29 -29.43
CA PHE A 200 -25.68 10.87 -30.79
C PHE A 200 -27.19 10.89 -30.95
N THR A 201 -27.65 11.27 -32.15
CA THR A 201 -29.02 11.03 -32.56
C THR A 201 -29.21 9.56 -32.88
N VAL A 202 -30.27 8.96 -32.34
CA VAL A 202 -30.61 7.56 -32.55
C VAL A 202 -32.04 7.42 -33.05
N ASP A 203 -32.31 6.38 -33.86
CA ASP A 203 -33.66 6.03 -34.26
C ASP A 203 -34.40 5.20 -33.20
N HIS A 204 -35.66 4.84 -33.49
CA HIS A 204 -36.50 4.01 -32.62
C HIS A 204 -35.91 2.60 -32.33
N ARG A 205 -34.85 2.17 -33.04
CA ARG A 205 -34.12 0.92 -32.86
C ARG A 205 -32.74 1.14 -32.20
N ASN A 206 -32.48 2.37 -31.70
CA ASN A 206 -31.18 2.79 -31.13
C ASN A 206 -30.01 2.72 -32.14
N ARG A 207 -30.26 2.80 -33.45
CA ARG A 207 -29.19 2.90 -34.46
C ARG A 207 -28.70 4.34 -34.51
N ARG A 208 -27.37 4.52 -34.50
CA ARG A 208 -26.74 5.84 -34.57
C ARG A 208 -26.95 6.47 -35.94
N LEU A 209 -27.54 7.65 -35.99
CA LEU A 209 -27.82 8.43 -37.20
C LEU A 209 -26.79 9.53 -37.46
N GLY A 210 -26.18 10.06 -36.40
CA GLY A 210 -25.18 11.12 -36.48
C GLY A 210 -24.92 11.74 -35.11
N ASN A 211 -24.04 12.76 -35.05
CA ASN A 211 -23.81 13.51 -33.82
C ASN A 211 -25.05 14.37 -33.51
N TRP A 212 -25.46 14.36 -32.24
CA TRP A 212 -26.61 15.17 -31.83
C TRP A 212 -26.24 16.65 -31.85
N LYS A 213 -27.05 17.46 -32.55
CA LYS A 213 -26.80 18.91 -32.72
C LYS A 213 -25.33 19.24 -33.09
N GLU A 214 -24.77 18.44 -34.01
CA GLU A 214 -23.39 18.58 -34.49
C GLU A 214 -22.31 18.51 -33.41
N GLY A 215 -22.63 17.94 -32.22
CA GLY A 215 -21.71 17.81 -31.09
C GLY A 215 -21.68 19.02 -30.15
N ALA A 216 -22.58 20.03 -30.36
CA ALA A 216 -22.60 21.25 -29.52
C ALA A 216 -22.90 21.00 -28.05
N HIS A 217 -23.40 19.84 -27.67
CA HIS A 217 -23.70 19.45 -26.31
C HIS A 217 -22.76 18.36 -25.77
N ASP A 218 -21.69 18.03 -26.51
CA ASP A 218 -20.69 17.07 -26.04
C ASP A 218 -19.98 17.66 -24.79
N GLU A 219 -19.88 16.83 -23.76
CA GLU A 219 -19.15 17.15 -22.52
C GLU A 219 -17.73 16.55 -22.66
N MET A 220 -16.72 17.41 -22.72
CA MET A 220 -15.34 16.91 -22.81
C MET A 220 -14.86 16.37 -21.46
N PRO A 221 -14.07 15.29 -21.43
CA PRO A 221 -13.53 14.78 -20.18
C PRO A 221 -12.48 15.72 -19.60
N ILE A 222 -12.49 15.85 -18.28
CA ILE A 222 -11.50 16.63 -17.51
C ILE A 222 -10.49 15.64 -16.93
N PRO A 223 -9.19 15.75 -17.24
CA PRO A 223 -8.16 14.89 -16.65
C PRO A 223 -8.13 14.94 -15.13
N GLY A 224 -7.68 13.86 -14.50
CA GLY A 224 -7.33 13.90 -13.08
C GLY A 224 -6.08 14.75 -12.84
N GLN A 225 -5.91 15.16 -11.59
CA GLN A 225 -4.76 15.95 -11.16
C GLN A 225 -3.52 15.05 -11.02
N ASP A 226 -2.36 15.59 -11.32
CA ASP A 226 -1.09 14.90 -11.14
C ASP A 226 -0.64 14.97 -9.66
N LEU A 227 0.14 13.99 -9.24
CA LEU A 227 0.68 13.90 -7.89
C LEU A 227 2.20 13.70 -7.94
N VAL A 228 2.92 14.41 -7.06
CA VAL A 228 4.34 14.13 -6.78
C VAL A 228 4.40 13.34 -5.48
N SER A 229 4.94 12.14 -5.55
CA SER A 229 5.17 11.31 -4.36
C SER A 229 6.51 11.65 -3.69
N SER A 230 6.65 11.27 -2.44
CA SER A 230 7.90 11.37 -1.68
C SER A 230 8.89 10.24 -2.00
N ILE A 231 8.47 9.24 -2.78
CA ILE A 231 9.31 8.10 -3.15
C ILE A 231 10.50 8.55 -3.98
N ASP A 232 11.67 8.11 -3.57
CA ASP A 232 12.89 8.15 -4.37
C ASP A 232 12.94 6.85 -5.20
N LEU A 233 12.77 6.99 -6.51
CA LEU A 233 12.69 5.83 -7.40
C LEU A 233 13.99 5.00 -7.40
N GLU A 234 15.15 5.64 -7.38
CA GLU A 234 16.42 4.93 -7.38
C GLU A 234 16.64 4.17 -6.09
N LEU A 235 16.32 4.79 -4.95
CA LEU A 235 16.38 4.14 -3.65
C LEU A 235 15.39 2.97 -3.54
N GLN A 236 14.17 3.13 -4.07
CA GLN A 236 13.16 2.06 -4.13
C GLN A 236 13.66 0.88 -4.95
N GLN A 237 14.17 1.13 -6.16
CA GLN A 237 14.70 0.10 -7.05
C GLN A 237 15.89 -0.63 -6.43
N TYR A 238 16.80 0.11 -5.83
CA TYR A 238 17.96 -0.44 -5.15
C TYR A 238 17.55 -1.35 -3.99
N GLY A 239 16.60 -0.89 -3.18
CA GLY A 239 16.04 -1.68 -2.08
C GLY A 239 15.37 -2.97 -2.56
N GLU A 240 14.58 -2.93 -3.64
CA GLU A 240 13.97 -4.11 -4.23
C GLU A 240 15.02 -5.10 -4.76
N ALA A 241 16.09 -4.60 -5.38
CA ALA A 241 17.20 -5.43 -5.83
C ALA A 241 17.93 -6.13 -4.68
N LEU A 242 18.21 -5.40 -3.58
CA LEU A 242 18.81 -5.97 -2.36
C LEU A 242 17.92 -7.03 -1.70
N MET A 243 16.60 -6.89 -1.84
CA MET A 243 15.61 -7.81 -1.27
C MET A 243 15.33 -9.05 -2.13
N LYS A 244 15.87 -9.12 -3.35
CA LYS A 244 15.71 -10.30 -4.21
C LYS A 244 16.17 -11.56 -3.51
N GLY A 245 15.38 -12.64 -3.57
CA GLY A 245 15.64 -13.90 -2.87
C GLY A 245 15.39 -13.87 -1.36
N LYS A 246 14.83 -12.77 -0.82
CA LYS A 246 14.56 -12.59 0.62
C LYS A 246 13.11 -12.15 0.83
N ARG A 247 12.46 -12.62 1.90
CA ARG A 247 11.14 -12.13 2.33
C ARG A 247 11.29 -11.09 3.43
N GLY A 248 10.51 -10.02 3.34
CA GLY A 248 10.55 -8.97 4.35
C GLY A 248 10.21 -7.60 3.79
N SER A 249 10.75 -6.56 4.42
CA SER A 249 10.51 -5.19 3.99
C SER A 249 11.64 -4.24 4.36
N ILE A 250 11.74 -3.14 3.60
CA ILE A 250 12.53 -1.95 3.93
C ILE A 250 11.57 -0.77 3.97
N VAL A 251 11.60 0.00 5.05
CA VAL A 251 10.90 1.28 5.13
C VAL A 251 11.93 2.36 5.44
N ALA A 252 12.01 3.36 4.56
CA ALA A 252 12.89 4.52 4.71
C ALA A 252 12.04 5.79 4.82
N ILE A 253 12.32 6.62 5.82
CA ILE A 253 11.59 7.86 6.12
C ILE A 253 12.61 9.00 6.23
N GLU A 254 12.29 10.16 5.67
CA GLU A 254 13.02 11.41 5.94
C GLU A 254 12.58 11.95 7.31
N PRO A 255 13.46 11.99 8.33
CA PRO A 255 13.01 12.37 9.68
C PRO A 255 12.48 13.79 9.79
N GLU A 256 13.02 14.71 8.99
CA GLU A 256 12.68 16.14 9.02
C GLU A 256 11.27 16.45 8.53
N THR A 257 10.72 15.63 7.64
CA THR A 257 9.42 15.85 6.99
C THR A 257 8.39 14.76 7.28
N GLY A 258 8.83 13.53 7.56
CA GLY A 258 7.97 12.34 7.61
C GLY A 258 7.72 11.70 6.23
N GLU A 259 8.31 12.24 5.17
CA GLU A 259 8.21 11.70 3.81
C GLU A 259 8.76 10.28 3.73
N ILE A 260 7.99 9.36 3.15
CA ILE A 260 8.43 7.98 2.91
C ILE A 260 9.29 7.97 1.64
N LEU A 261 10.60 7.76 1.80
CA LEU A 261 11.57 7.72 0.72
C LEU A 261 11.54 6.41 -0.06
N ALA A 262 11.35 5.31 0.65
CA ALA A 262 11.19 3.99 0.05
C ALA A 262 10.29 3.11 0.93
N LEU A 263 9.46 2.30 0.28
CA LEU A 263 8.59 1.31 0.92
C LEU A 263 8.66 0.01 0.12
N VAL A 264 9.63 -0.83 0.48
CA VAL A 264 9.92 -2.08 -0.20
C VAL A 264 9.23 -3.24 0.50
N THR A 265 8.46 -3.99 -0.24
CA THR A 265 7.92 -5.29 0.17
C THR A 265 8.51 -6.38 -0.72
N SER A 266 9.00 -7.44 -0.14
CA SER A 266 9.52 -8.60 -0.87
C SER A 266 8.93 -9.92 -0.31
N PRO A 267 8.53 -10.87 -1.19
CA PRO A 267 8.41 -10.75 -2.64
C PRO A 267 7.39 -9.71 -3.08
N SER A 268 7.66 -9.06 -4.22
CA SER A 268 6.77 -8.12 -4.88
C SER A 268 6.28 -8.68 -6.22
N TYR A 269 5.67 -7.87 -7.06
CA TYR A 269 5.21 -8.23 -8.40
C TYR A 269 5.39 -7.05 -9.36
N ASP A 270 5.37 -7.30 -10.67
CA ASP A 270 5.29 -6.24 -11.67
C ASP A 270 3.86 -5.64 -11.68
N PRO A 271 3.67 -4.36 -11.35
CA PRO A 271 2.33 -3.75 -11.34
C PRO A 271 1.63 -3.81 -12.70
N ASN A 272 2.36 -3.92 -13.82
CA ASN A 272 1.79 -4.12 -15.16
C ASN A 272 1.06 -5.46 -15.31
N GLU A 273 1.38 -6.48 -14.50
CA GLU A 273 0.63 -7.74 -14.50
C GLU A 273 -0.82 -7.57 -14.04
N LEU A 274 -1.11 -6.50 -13.30
CA LEU A 274 -2.46 -6.16 -12.84
C LEU A 274 -3.15 -5.12 -13.73
N VAL A 275 -2.70 -4.96 -14.98
CA VAL A 275 -3.29 -4.10 -16.00
C VAL A 275 -3.93 -4.93 -17.12
N GLY A 276 -5.03 -4.43 -17.66
CA GLY A 276 -5.65 -4.98 -18.86
C GLY A 276 -6.35 -6.32 -18.67
N ARG A 277 -6.41 -7.11 -19.75
CA ARG A 277 -7.25 -8.31 -19.85
C ARG A 277 -6.83 -9.42 -18.88
N LEU A 278 -5.53 -9.59 -18.67
CA LEU A 278 -4.99 -10.68 -17.83
C LEU A 278 -5.05 -10.36 -16.33
N ARG A 279 -5.41 -9.14 -15.95
CA ARG A 279 -5.45 -8.68 -14.56
C ARG A 279 -6.13 -9.67 -13.62
N SER A 280 -7.34 -10.13 -13.94
CA SER A 280 -8.11 -11.01 -13.05
C SER A 280 -7.42 -12.36 -12.85
N LYS A 281 -6.86 -12.94 -13.92
CA LYS A 281 -6.10 -14.21 -13.87
C LYS A 281 -4.84 -14.04 -13.00
N ASN A 282 -4.07 -12.99 -13.24
CA ASN A 282 -2.84 -12.70 -12.52
C ASN A 282 -3.13 -12.36 -11.05
N TYR A 283 -4.15 -11.55 -10.78
CA TYR A 283 -4.59 -11.25 -9.41
C TYR A 283 -4.96 -12.54 -8.65
N THR A 284 -5.74 -13.43 -9.27
CA THR A 284 -6.13 -14.70 -8.65
C THR A 284 -4.90 -15.56 -8.34
N ARG A 285 -3.94 -15.66 -9.28
CA ARG A 285 -2.68 -16.37 -9.05
C ARG A 285 -1.91 -15.80 -7.84
N MET A 286 -1.74 -14.48 -7.81
CA MET A 286 -1.02 -13.79 -6.71
C MET A 286 -1.77 -13.86 -5.38
N TYR A 287 -3.10 -13.82 -5.40
CA TYR A 287 -3.94 -13.86 -4.19
C TYR A 287 -3.88 -15.23 -3.51
N TYR A 288 -3.85 -16.32 -4.30
CA TYR A 288 -3.75 -17.68 -3.77
C TYR A 288 -2.31 -18.16 -3.56
N ASP A 289 -1.30 -17.32 -3.86
CA ASP A 289 0.08 -17.61 -3.51
C ASP A 289 0.29 -17.45 -2.00
N SER A 290 0.07 -18.56 -1.28
CA SER A 290 0.18 -18.60 0.19
C SER A 290 1.63 -18.57 0.69
N ILE A 291 2.60 -18.81 -0.20
CA ILE A 291 4.03 -18.86 0.12
C ILE A 291 4.65 -17.47 0.03
N ASN A 292 4.53 -16.84 -1.14
CA ASN A 292 5.20 -15.55 -1.42
C ASN A 292 4.35 -14.37 -0.98
N LYS A 293 3.02 -14.48 -1.09
CA LYS A 293 2.04 -13.43 -0.74
C LYS A 293 2.41 -12.06 -1.34
N PRO A 294 2.62 -11.95 -2.67
CA PRO A 294 3.17 -10.72 -3.27
C PRO A 294 2.24 -9.50 -3.14
N LEU A 295 0.92 -9.73 -3.00
CA LEU A 295 -0.07 -8.68 -2.77
C LEU A 295 -0.09 -8.16 -1.32
N PHE A 296 0.61 -8.83 -0.40
CA PHE A 296 0.65 -8.46 1.01
C PHE A 296 1.77 -7.46 1.26
N ASP A 297 1.42 -6.21 1.51
CA ASP A 297 2.39 -5.17 1.84
C ASP A 297 2.96 -5.40 3.24
N ARG A 298 4.19 -5.95 3.29
CA ARG A 298 4.86 -6.24 4.55
C ARG A 298 5.29 -4.99 5.30
N GLY A 299 5.55 -3.90 4.60
CA GLY A 299 5.97 -2.65 5.21
C GLY A 299 4.94 -2.06 6.18
N ILE A 300 3.65 -2.20 5.85
CA ILE A 300 2.55 -1.59 6.60
C ILE A 300 1.58 -2.58 7.25
N LEU A 301 1.55 -3.84 6.79
CA LEU A 301 0.58 -4.84 7.26
C LEU A 301 1.21 -6.00 8.04
N ALA A 302 2.49 -6.32 7.84
CA ALA A 302 3.11 -7.37 8.63
C ALA A 302 3.40 -6.87 10.04
N GLU A 303 3.08 -7.69 11.02
CA GLU A 303 3.32 -7.42 12.45
C GLU A 303 4.36 -8.39 12.96
N TYR A 304 5.49 -7.87 13.43
CA TYR A 304 6.61 -8.65 13.95
C TYR A 304 6.91 -8.24 15.38
N PRO A 305 7.42 -9.15 16.23
CA PRO A 305 8.08 -8.73 17.46
C PRO A 305 9.23 -7.79 17.10
N PRO A 306 9.32 -6.59 17.69
CA PRO A 306 10.34 -5.61 17.32
C PRO A 306 11.77 -6.04 17.65
N GLY A 307 11.94 -7.00 18.56
CA GLY A 307 13.24 -7.44 19.03
C GLY A 307 14.05 -6.35 19.72
N SER A 308 15.37 -6.50 19.74
CA SER A 308 16.27 -5.58 20.44
C SER A 308 16.24 -4.11 20.02
N PRO A 309 15.75 -3.64 18.85
CA PRO A 309 15.46 -2.24 18.60
C PRO A 309 14.56 -1.59 19.66
N PHE A 310 13.66 -2.35 20.25
CA PHE A 310 12.78 -1.88 21.30
C PHE A 310 13.51 -1.46 22.60
N LYS A 311 14.72 -1.96 22.83
CA LYS A 311 15.58 -1.55 23.96
C LYS A 311 15.92 -0.06 23.94
N LEU A 312 15.89 0.59 22.77
CA LEU A 312 16.10 2.03 22.65
C LEU A 312 15.00 2.81 23.36
N ILE A 313 13.73 2.44 23.13
CA ILE A 313 12.60 3.01 23.88
C ILE A 313 12.75 2.66 25.36
N GLY A 314 13.14 1.44 25.66
CA GLY A 314 13.42 1.01 27.02
C GLY A 314 14.40 1.91 27.75
N ALA A 315 15.52 2.24 27.11
CA ALA A 315 16.50 3.18 27.67
C ALA A 315 15.88 4.56 27.92
N LEU A 316 15.15 5.09 26.93
CA LEU A 316 14.51 6.40 27.02
C LEU A 316 13.48 6.47 28.15
N VAL A 317 12.62 5.46 28.26
CA VAL A 317 11.62 5.36 29.35
C VAL A 317 12.30 5.23 30.70
N GLY A 318 13.34 4.40 30.80
CA GLY A 318 14.10 4.24 32.07
C GLY A 318 14.79 5.55 32.55
N LEU A 319 15.26 6.36 31.60
CA LEU A 319 15.82 7.71 31.88
C LEU A 319 14.73 8.70 32.27
N GLU A 320 13.61 8.74 31.55
CA GLU A 320 12.47 9.64 31.84
C GLU A 320 11.87 9.36 33.21
N GLU A 321 11.66 8.08 33.51
CA GLU A 321 11.16 7.64 34.80
C GLU A 321 12.19 7.77 35.95
N GLY A 322 13.43 8.17 35.65
CA GLY A 322 14.49 8.33 36.64
C GLY A 322 14.93 7.01 37.28
N VAL A 323 14.65 5.88 36.67
CA VAL A 323 15.06 4.54 37.13
C VAL A 323 16.54 4.31 36.86
N ILE A 324 17.07 4.96 35.81
CA ILE A 324 18.48 4.94 35.45
C ILE A 324 19.01 6.34 35.17
N THR A 325 20.33 6.42 35.21
CA THR A 325 21.16 7.50 34.67
C THR A 325 22.09 6.94 33.62
N PRO A 326 22.75 7.75 32.79
CA PRO A 326 23.75 7.25 31.83
C PRO A 326 24.87 6.40 32.47
N LYS A 327 25.15 6.60 33.76
CA LYS A 327 26.18 5.89 34.52
C LYS A 327 25.67 4.65 35.27
N THR A 328 24.34 4.42 35.26
CA THR A 328 23.76 3.22 35.89
C THR A 328 24.31 1.99 35.21
N SER A 329 24.89 1.09 36.00
CA SER A 329 25.52 -0.13 35.50
C SER A 329 24.84 -1.39 36.05
N VAL A 330 24.89 -2.46 35.26
CA VAL A 330 24.41 -3.79 35.60
C VAL A 330 25.47 -4.81 35.19
N THR A 331 25.78 -5.75 36.10
CA THR A 331 26.71 -6.84 35.80
C THR A 331 25.97 -8.00 35.11
N CYS A 332 26.44 -8.39 33.96
CA CYS A 332 25.91 -9.53 33.21
C CYS A 332 26.92 -10.66 33.19
N TYR A 333 26.50 -11.87 33.56
CA TYR A 333 27.32 -13.08 33.45
C TYR A 333 26.84 -13.94 32.27
N ASP A 334 25.58 -14.35 32.28
CA ASP A 334 24.97 -15.23 31.27
C ASP A 334 23.56 -14.78 30.85
N GLY A 335 22.97 -13.82 31.56
CA GLY A 335 21.61 -13.32 31.28
C GLY A 335 20.91 -12.77 32.50
N PHE A 336 19.61 -12.54 32.38
CA PHE A 336 18.71 -12.11 33.43
C PHE A 336 18.08 -13.31 34.13
N HIS A 337 18.13 -13.32 35.46
CA HIS A 337 17.55 -14.37 36.28
C HIS A 337 16.52 -13.77 37.27
N PHE A 338 15.34 -14.37 37.32
CA PHE A 338 14.31 -14.04 38.29
C PHE A 338 13.49 -15.31 38.62
N GLY A 339 13.73 -15.88 39.80
CA GLY A 339 13.16 -17.19 40.16
C GLY A 339 13.63 -18.28 39.18
N SER A 340 12.70 -18.97 38.57
CA SER A 340 12.96 -19.96 37.50
C SER A 340 13.10 -19.36 36.09
N LEU A 341 12.81 -18.05 35.93
CA LEU A 341 12.93 -17.36 34.66
C LEU A 341 14.39 -17.07 34.34
N HIS A 342 14.85 -17.50 33.16
CA HIS A 342 16.16 -17.16 32.63
C HIS A 342 16.01 -16.58 31.22
N VAL A 343 16.51 -15.36 30.98
CA VAL A 343 16.61 -14.72 29.69
C VAL A 343 18.09 -14.63 29.32
N ALA A 344 18.53 -15.53 28.45
CA ALA A 344 19.93 -15.64 28.02
C ALA A 344 20.43 -14.34 27.36
N CYS A 345 21.74 -14.07 27.51
CA CYS A 345 22.39 -12.90 26.95
C CYS A 345 23.61 -13.31 26.11
N HIS A 346 23.81 -12.62 24.98
CA HIS A 346 24.95 -12.83 24.09
C HIS A 346 25.97 -11.68 24.11
N CYS A 347 25.86 -10.75 25.09
CA CYS A 347 26.86 -9.70 25.29
C CYS A 347 28.18 -10.30 25.82
N LYS A 348 29.26 -9.52 25.77
CA LYS A 348 30.58 -9.97 26.24
C LYS A 348 30.66 -10.24 27.74
N GLY A 349 29.59 -9.91 28.48
CA GLY A 349 29.56 -10.01 29.94
C GLY A 349 30.28 -8.88 30.63
N GLY A 350 30.32 -8.96 31.98
CA GLY A 350 30.92 -7.92 32.83
C GLY A 350 29.93 -6.81 33.22
N THR A 351 30.46 -5.75 33.81
CA THR A 351 29.66 -4.60 34.25
C THR A 351 29.53 -3.59 33.13
N LEU A 352 28.29 -3.38 32.66
CA LEU A 352 27.97 -2.55 31.51
C LEU A 352 27.16 -1.34 31.98
N ALA A 353 27.56 -0.14 31.55
CA ALA A 353 26.72 1.06 31.63
C ALA A 353 25.80 1.17 30.40
N LEU A 354 24.96 2.22 30.33
CA LEU A 354 23.93 2.33 29.33
C LEU A 354 24.46 2.28 27.88
N ASN A 355 25.55 2.98 27.58
CA ASN A 355 26.12 3.01 26.23
C ASN A 355 26.61 1.61 25.79
N GLU A 356 27.35 0.92 26.68
CA GLU A 356 27.83 -0.44 26.44
C GLU A 356 26.65 -1.42 26.33
N ALA A 357 25.64 -1.27 27.17
CA ALA A 357 24.45 -2.12 27.15
C ALA A 357 23.67 -2.00 25.84
N ILE A 358 23.58 -0.79 25.23
CA ILE A 358 22.98 -0.57 23.91
C ILE A 358 23.87 -1.19 22.82
N SER A 359 25.17 -0.89 22.83
CA SER A 359 26.10 -1.33 21.78
C SER A 359 26.28 -2.85 21.72
N GLU A 360 26.31 -3.51 22.88
CA GLU A 360 26.41 -4.97 23.04
C GLU A 360 25.03 -5.68 23.03
N SER A 361 23.94 -4.91 23.05
CA SER A 361 22.56 -5.42 23.10
C SER A 361 22.27 -6.30 24.34
N CYS A 362 22.76 -5.94 25.52
CA CYS A 362 22.70 -6.75 26.75
C CYS A 362 21.25 -6.97 27.24
N ASN A 363 20.75 -8.21 27.19
CA ASN A 363 19.41 -8.57 27.67
C ASN A 363 19.28 -8.35 29.17
N ASN A 364 20.29 -8.75 29.97
CA ASN A 364 20.23 -8.61 31.41
C ASN A 364 20.06 -7.14 31.85
N TYR A 365 20.82 -6.22 31.24
CA TYR A 365 20.71 -4.79 31.55
C TYR A 365 19.27 -4.32 31.36
N PHE A 366 18.68 -4.60 30.17
CA PHE A 366 17.35 -4.12 29.84
C PHE A 366 16.24 -4.82 30.61
N CYS A 367 16.30 -6.12 30.85
CA CYS A 367 15.34 -6.83 31.71
C CYS A 367 15.34 -6.28 33.14
N THR A 368 16.54 -6.00 33.71
CA THR A 368 16.67 -5.40 35.04
C THR A 368 16.03 -4.01 35.11
N ILE A 369 16.24 -3.17 34.08
CA ILE A 369 15.65 -1.83 34.06
C ILE A 369 14.13 -1.92 33.91
N TYR A 370 13.62 -2.79 33.06
CA TYR A 370 12.17 -2.98 32.89
C TYR A 370 11.48 -3.30 34.21
N GLN A 371 11.98 -4.33 34.88
CA GLN A 371 11.43 -4.72 36.17
C GLN A 371 11.41 -3.54 37.15
N ARG A 372 12.50 -2.79 37.23
CA ARG A 372 12.58 -1.60 38.08
C ARG A 372 11.60 -0.50 37.65
N THR A 373 11.34 -0.35 36.37
CA THR A 373 10.41 0.65 35.82
C THR A 373 8.97 0.29 36.16
N ILE A 374 8.57 -0.97 35.90
CA ILE A 374 7.20 -1.42 36.13
C ILE A 374 6.89 -1.48 37.63
N ASP A 375 7.83 -1.96 38.45
CA ASP A 375 7.64 -2.15 39.91
C ASP A 375 8.04 -0.92 40.72
N LYS A 376 8.38 0.22 40.12
CA LYS A 376 8.99 1.41 40.72
C LYS A 376 8.32 1.89 42.01
N ASN A 377 6.99 1.91 42.03
CA ASN A 377 6.19 2.41 43.17
C ASN A 377 5.49 1.28 43.93
N GLY A 378 5.89 0.03 43.73
CA GLY A 378 5.22 -1.15 44.29
C GLY A 378 3.89 -1.47 43.67
N ASP A 379 3.50 -0.74 42.62
CA ASP A 379 2.25 -0.92 41.84
C ASP A 379 2.57 -1.17 40.36
N ALA A 380 2.58 -2.44 39.98
CA ALA A 380 2.87 -2.85 38.59
C ALA A 380 1.83 -2.35 37.57
N HIS A 381 0.58 -2.14 37.99
CA HIS A 381 -0.48 -1.62 37.08
C HIS A 381 -0.16 -0.20 36.63
N THR A 382 0.04 0.72 37.59
CA THR A 382 0.41 2.10 37.26
C THR A 382 1.72 2.15 36.48
N GLY A 383 2.71 1.32 36.84
CA GLY A 383 3.97 1.25 36.10
C GLY A 383 3.79 0.79 34.66
N MET A 384 2.95 -0.20 34.42
CA MET A 384 2.65 -0.73 33.08
C MET A 384 1.90 0.29 32.22
N ASP A 385 0.91 0.96 32.77
CA ASP A 385 0.13 1.97 32.02
C ASP A 385 1.00 3.16 31.62
N ARG A 386 1.85 3.67 32.51
CA ARG A 386 2.82 4.74 32.19
C ARG A 386 3.83 4.29 31.14
N TRP A 387 4.37 3.08 31.29
CA TRP A 387 5.26 2.51 30.29
C TRP A 387 4.56 2.40 28.93
N SER A 388 3.34 1.90 28.89
CA SER A 388 2.53 1.77 27.66
C SER A 388 2.26 3.12 27.02
N GLU A 389 1.96 4.16 27.80
CA GLU A 389 1.79 5.53 27.33
C GLU A 389 3.06 6.07 26.67
N HIS A 390 4.21 5.94 27.34
CA HIS A 390 5.49 6.33 26.77
C HIS A 390 5.78 5.62 25.44
N VAL A 391 5.58 4.31 25.39
CA VAL A 391 5.81 3.53 24.17
C VAL A 391 4.87 3.95 23.03
N LYS A 392 3.58 4.14 23.34
CA LYS A 392 2.57 4.57 22.35
C LYS A 392 2.84 5.97 21.81
N SER A 393 3.51 6.83 22.59
CA SER A 393 3.88 8.18 22.13
C SER A 393 4.85 8.19 20.94
N PHE A 394 5.55 7.08 20.66
CA PHE A 394 6.38 6.89 19.46
C PHE A 394 5.59 6.40 18.22
N GLY A 395 4.26 6.29 18.31
CA GLY A 395 3.41 5.77 17.24
C GLY A 395 3.28 4.25 17.20
N LEU A 396 3.82 3.54 18.20
CA LEU A 396 3.66 2.09 18.37
C LEU A 396 2.29 1.75 19.00
N GLY A 397 1.73 0.60 18.67
CA GLY A 397 0.44 0.16 19.23
C GLY A 397 -0.77 0.99 18.80
N THR A 398 -0.60 1.91 17.85
CA THR A 398 -1.65 2.79 17.32
C THR A 398 -1.58 2.84 15.80
N PHE A 399 -2.68 3.23 15.15
CA PHE A 399 -2.62 3.58 13.74
C PHE A 399 -1.85 4.88 13.56
N LEU A 400 -0.80 4.88 12.73
CA LEU A 400 0.00 6.08 12.47
C LEU A 400 -0.81 7.18 11.78
N GLY A 401 -1.80 6.80 10.99
CA GLY A 401 -2.62 7.75 10.22
C GLY A 401 -1.95 8.21 8.93
N ASN A 402 -1.08 7.36 8.35
CA ASN A 402 -0.46 7.62 7.05
C ASN A 402 -1.52 7.71 5.93
N ASP A 403 -1.10 8.23 4.78
CA ASP A 403 -1.95 8.41 3.60
C ASP A 403 -2.10 7.16 2.72
N LEU A 404 -1.63 6.00 3.17
CA LEU A 404 -1.85 4.72 2.50
C LEU A 404 -3.19 4.11 2.92
N PRO A 405 -3.86 3.33 2.03
CA PRO A 405 -5.25 2.93 2.24
C PRO A 405 -5.45 1.80 3.26
N THR A 406 -4.37 1.30 3.82
CA THR A 406 -4.35 0.18 4.77
C THR A 406 -3.27 0.40 5.82
N GLY A 407 -3.38 -0.30 6.94
CA GLY A 407 -2.37 -0.29 7.99
C GLY A 407 -2.79 -1.18 9.15
N ARG A 408 -1.85 -1.46 10.04
CA ARG A 408 -2.09 -2.16 11.30
C ARG A 408 -1.53 -1.35 12.45
N LYS A 409 -2.14 -1.53 13.62
CA LYS A 409 -1.73 -0.79 14.83
C LYS A 409 -0.63 -1.48 15.64
N GLY A 410 -0.36 -2.77 15.38
CA GLY A 410 0.47 -3.56 16.27
C GLY A 410 -0.20 -3.81 17.63
N LEU A 411 0.59 -4.27 18.58
CA LEU A 411 0.15 -4.47 19.98
C LEU A 411 1.22 -3.97 20.93
N ILE A 412 0.83 -3.02 21.79
CA ILE A 412 1.56 -2.61 22.98
C ILE A 412 0.63 -2.86 24.15
N PRO A 413 0.92 -3.85 25.03
CA PRO A 413 0.07 -4.17 26.15
C PRO A 413 0.06 -3.05 27.20
N ASP A 414 -1.03 -2.95 27.92
CA ASP A 414 -1.22 -2.12 29.13
C ASP A 414 -1.63 -2.99 30.31
N ALA A 415 -1.90 -2.41 31.47
CA ALA A 415 -2.32 -3.15 32.63
C ALA A 415 -3.59 -3.97 32.39
N ASN A 416 -4.59 -3.38 31.70
CA ASN A 416 -5.85 -4.07 31.36
C ASN A 416 -5.63 -5.30 30.49
N TYR A 417 -4.61 -5.29 29.60
CA TYR A 417 -4.26 -6.46 28.81
C TYR A 417 -3.90 -7.64 29.71
N TYR A 418 -2.99 -7.44 30.68
CA TYR A 418 -2.55 -8.50 31.57
C TYR A 418 -3.65 -8.94 32.54
N ASP A 419 -4.47 -8.03 33.03
CA ASP A 419 -5.60 -8.36 33.92
C ASP A 419 -6.60 -9.33 33.27
N ARG A 420 -6.85 -9.19 31.97
CA ARG A 420 -7.76 -10.09 31.22
C ARG A 420 -7.24 -11.52 31.15
N PHE A 421 -5.91 -11.69 31.05
CA PHE A 421 -5.32 -13.02 30.84
C PHE A 421 -4.81 -13.66 32.12
N LEU A 422 -4.34 -12.87 33.09
CA LEU A 422 -3.68 -13.35 34.29
C LEU A 422 -4.51 -13.09 35.57
N GLY A 423 -5.49 -12.20 35.51
CA GLY A 423 -6.28 -11.75 36.65
C GLY A 423 -5.64 -10.54 37.36
N TYR A 424 -6.50 -9.69 37.92
CA TYR A 424 -6.09 -8.48 38.63
C TYR A 424 -5.13 -8.78 39.79
N SER A 425 -4.06 -8.01 39.92
CA SER A 425 -3.02 -8.12 40.96
C SER A 425 -2.23 -9.44 41.02
N THR A 426 -2.35 -10.31 40.00
CA THR A 426 -1.61 -11.59 40.01
C THR A 426 -0.27 -11.54 39.25
N TRP A 427 -0.01 -10.45 38.53
CA TRP A 427 1.19 -10.26 37.71
C TRP A 427 2.05 -9.09 38.25
N LYS A 428 3.34 -9.10 37.89
CA LYS A 428 4.35 -8.10 38.24
C LYS A 428 5.25 -7.81 37.04
N GLY A 429 6.15 -6.85 37.13
CA GLY A 429 7.09 -6.52 36.07
C GLY A 429 7.86 -7.72 35.52
N ALA A 430 8.24 -8.68 36.39
CA ALA A 430 8.91 -9.89 35.93
C ALA A 430 8.05 -10.79 35.02
N THR A 431 6.73 -10.76 35.15
CA THR A 431 5.81 -11.56 34.33
C THR A 431 5.86 -11.16 32.85
N SER A 432 6.06 -9.88 32.57
CA SER A 432 6.06 -9.29 31.23
C SER A 432 7.46 -8.86 30.76
N VAL A 433 8.51 -9.38 31.39
CA VAL A 433 9.91 -8.94 31.15
C VAL A 433 10.37 -9.14 29.69
N SER A 434 9.79 -10.08 28.97
CA SER A 434 10.06 -10.31 27.53
C SER A 434 9.75 -9.10 26.66
N ASN A 435 8.82 -8.24 27.08
CA ASN A 435 8.49 -7.02 26.36
C ASN A 435 9.67 -6.08 26.20
N TRP A 436 10.56 -6.03 27.18
CA TRP A 436 11.68 -5.08 27.14
C TRP A 436 12.78 -5.44 26.16
N ILE A 437 12.86 -6.68 25.77
CA ILE A 437 13.74 -7.14 24.71
C ILE A 437 13.02 -7.20 23.35
N GLY A 438 11.78 -6.67 23.30
CA GLY A 438 10.97 -6.61 22.10
C GLY A 438 10.40 -7.95 21.68
N GLN A 439 10.11 -8.82 22.64
CA GLN A 439 9.49 -10.14 22.47
C GLN A 439 8.18 -10.20 23.27
N GLY A 440 7.67 -11.40 23.49
CA GLY A 440 6.42 -11.59 24.23
C GLY A 440 5.21 -11.14 23.39
N GLU A 441 4.38 -10.30 23.98
CA GLU A 441 3.12 -9.84 23.38
C GLU A 441 3.30 -8.68 22.40
N LEU A 442 4.48 -8.08 22.35
CA LEU A 442 4.76 -6.94 21.49
C LEU A 442 4.78 -7.31 20.02
N VAL A 443 4.00 -6.59 19.23
CA VAL A 443 4.13 -6.61 17.77
C VAL A 443 4.05 -5.20 17.19
N ALA A 444 4.89 -4.93 16.21
CA ALA A 444 4.95 -3.67 15.49
C ALA A 444 5.10 -3.91 13.98
N THR A 445 4.62 -2.98 13.19
CA THR A 445 4.84 -3.00 11.74
C THR A 445 6.18 -2.34 11.40
N PRO A 446 6.80 -2.69 10.25
CA PRO A 446 8.06 -2.05 9.83
C PRO A 446 7.99 -0.53 9.73
N ILE A 447 6.85 0.02 9.24
CA ILE A 447 6.67 1.48 9.19
C ILE A 447 6.65 2.10 10.60
N GLN A 448 6.08 1.41 11.60
CA GLN A 448 6.12 1.89 12.98
C GLN A 448 7.54 1.88 13.54
N LEU A 449 8.36 0.89 13.19
CA LEU A 449 9.77 0.84 13.59
C LEU A 449 10.60 1.92 12.90
N ALA A 450 10.34 2.21 11.63
CA ALA A 450 10.97 3.31 10.92
C ALA A 450 10.57 4.67 11.53
N ASN A 451 9.28 4.86 11.85
CA ASN A 451 8.77 6.07 12.52
C ASN A 451 9.36 6.25 13.93
N MET A 452 9.42 5.19 14.72
CA MET A 452 10.11 5.18 16.01
C MET A 452 11.57 5.64 15.87
N THR A 453 12.24 5.17 14.82
CA THR A 453 13.63 5.54 14.55
C THR A 453 13.75 7.00 14.12
N ALA A 454 12.82 7.52 13.32
CA ALA A 454 12.72 8.94 12.97
C ALA A 454 12.47 9.81 14.22
N ALA A 455 11.59 9.37 15.13
CA ALA A 455 11.36 10.08 16.39
C ALA A 455 12.61 10.14 17.27
N ILE A 456 13.43 9.09 17.31
CA ILE A 456 14.71 9.10 18.02
C ILE A 456 15.70 10.02 17.32
N ALA A 457 15.79 9.97 15.99
CA ALA A 457 16.65 10.82 15.17
C ALA A 457 16.34 12.31 15.40
N ASN A 458 15.09 12.67 15.53
CA ASN A 458 14.60 14.03 15.80
C ASN A 458 14.61 14.44 17.29
N ARG A 459 15.13 13.60 18.19
CA ARG A 459 15.21 13.90 19.64
C ARG A 459 13.84 14.10 20.28
N GLY A 460 12.84 13.30 19.87
CA GLY A 460 11.56 13.18 20.58
C GLY A 460 10.33 13.69 19.85
N TYR A 461 10.41 13.93 18.55
CA TYR A 461 9.22 14.20 17.73
C TYR A 461 9.31 13.49 16.39
N TYR A 462 8.15 13.33 15.74
CA TYR A 462 8.05 12.79 14.38
C TYR A 462 6.88 13.44 13.65
N TYR A 463 6.95 13.44 12.34
CA TYR A 463 5.82 13.72 11.47
C TYR A 463 5.13 12.43 11.07
N THR A 464 3.82 12.47 10.88
CA THR A 464 3.10 11.27 10.39
C THR A 464 3.70 10.84 9.05
N PRO A 465 4.18 9.59 8.92
CA PRO A 465 4.73 9.10 7.66
C PRO A 465 3.72 9.23 6.52
N HIS A 466 4.12 9.79 5.39
CA HIS A 466 3.24 10.01 4.24
C HIS A 466 4.01 9.85 2.92
N ILE A 467 3.25 9.59 1.86
CA ILE A 467 3.81 9.24 0.56
C ILE A 467 3.59 10.29 -0.51
N ILE A 468 2.70 11.26 -0.31
CA ILE A 468 2.49 12.38 -1.23
C ILE A 468 3.20 13.62 -0.72
N LYS A 469 4.05 14.18 -1.58
CA LYS A 469 4.82 15.39 -1.35
C LYS A 469 4.11 16.63 -1.86
N GLU A 470 3.50 16.55 -3.04
CA GLU A 470 2.79 17.67 -3.68
C GLU A 470 1.59 17.17 -4.48
N SER A 471 0.60 18.03 -4.61
CA SER A 471 -0.53 17.90 -5.53
C SER A 471 -0.70 19.21 -6.30
N ASP A 472 -1.10 19.14 -7.56
CA ASP A 472 -1.23 20.32 -8.44
C ASP A 472 -2.11 21.45 -7.88
N HIS A 473 -3.09 21.12 -7.05
CA HIS A 473 -4.10 22.09 -6.59
C HIS A 473 -4.41 22.05 -5.09
N ASP A 474 -4.09 20.97 -4.40
CA ASP A 474 -4.43 20.81 -3.00
C ASP A 474 -3.17 20.87 -2.11
N PRO A 475 -3.16 21.68 -1.04
CA PRO A 475 -2.06 21.66 -0.08
C PRO A 475 -2.00 20.29 0.62
N ILE A 476 -0.81 19.91 1.07
CA ILE A 476 -0.63 18.72 1.91
C ILE A 476 -1.49 18.85 3.17
N ASP A 477 -2.15 17.77 3.59
CA ASP A 477 -2.93 17.74 4.82
C ASP A 477 -2.06 18.16 6.02
N SER A 478 -2.57 19.09 6.81
CA SER A 478 -1.90 19.61 8.01
C SER A 478 -1.50 18.51 8.99
N ALA A 479 -2.16 17.36 8.98
CA ALA A 479 -1.82 16.19 9.78
C ALA A 479 -0.43 15.62 9.47
N PHE A 480 0.09 15.83 8.25
CA PHE A 480 1.41 15.35 7.84
C PHE A 480 2.53 16.34 8.13
N ILE A 481 2.21 17.63 8.20
CA ILE A 481 3.19 18.70 8.46
C ILE A 481 3.20 19.18 9.91
N THR A 482 2.37 18.60 10.78
CA THR A 482 2.33 18.93 12.20
C THR A 482 3.12 17.89 13.00
N PRO A 483 4.17 18.30 13.74
CA PRO A 483 5.00 17.35 14.52
C PRO A 483 4.20 16.76 15.68
N ARG A 484 4.37 15.47 15.90
CA ARG A 484 3.86 14.74 17.06
C ARG A 484 5.01 14.51 18.03
N HIS A 485 4.83 14.90 19.28
CA HIS A 485 5.86 14.79 20.30
C HIS A 485 5.70 13.50 21.12
N THR A 486 6.84 12.90 21.43
CA THR A 486 6.88 11.82 22.42
C THR A 486 6.75 12.40 23.83
N THR A 487 6.43 11.55 24.79
CA THR A 487 6.36 11.92 26.21
C THR A 487 7.73 11.94 26.91
N ILE A 488 8.82 11.77 26.14
CA ILE A 488 10.19 11.72 26.64
C ILE A 488 10.88 13.07 26.45
N ALA A 489 11.52 13.56 27.50
CA ALA A 489 12.24 14.84 27.46
C ALA A 489 13.45 14.79 26.50
N PRO A 490 13.68 15.83 25.66
CA PRO A 490 14.76 15.83 24.66
C PRO A 490 16.16 15.53 25.20
N LYS A 491 16.46 15.91 26.45
CA LYS A 491 17.75 15.67 27.11
C LYS A 491 18.18 14.20 27.21
N HIS A 492 17.21 13.27 27.08
CA HIS A 492 17.48 11.82 27.23
C HIS A 492 17.90 11.16 25.93
N PHE A 493 17.63 11.80 24.78
CA PHE A 493 17.89 11.19 23.48
C PHE A 493 19.38 11.09 23.14
N GLU A 494 20.20 12.12 23.47
CA GLU A 494 21.61 12.12 23.07
C GLU A 494 22.39 10.92 23.60
N VAL A 495 22.17 10.54 24.85
CA VAL A 495 22.87 9.38 25.44
C VAL A 495 22.48 8.06 24.77
N VAL A 496 21.22 7.94 24.31
CA VAL A 496 20.75 6.76 23.59
C VAL A 496 21.29 6.77 22.16
N ILE A 497 21.32 7.92 21.50
CA ILE A 497 21.92 8.13 20.17
C ILE A 497 23.41 7.79 20.19
N ASP A 498 24.15 8.20 21.23
CA ASP A 498 25.56 7.80 21.42
C ASP A 498 25.72 6.29 21.54
N GLY A 499 24.79 5.63 22.21
CA GLY A 499 24.73 4.16 22.26
C GLY A 499 24.48 3.55 20.89
N MET A 500 23.54 4.10 20.10
CA MET A 500 23.23 3.66 18.73
C MET A 500 24.43 3.88 17.78
N TYR A 501 25.15 4.97 17.93
CA TYR A 501 26.40 5.21 17.20
C TYR A 501 27.46 4.16 17.55
N SER A 502 27.60 3.83 18.84
CA SER A 502 28.53 2.82 19.32
C SER A 502 28.23 1.41 18.76
N VAL A 503 26.99 1.10 18.34
CA VAL A 503 26.64 -0.17 17.69
C VAL A 503 27.43 -0.37 16.40
N PHE A 504 27.67 0.70 15.62
CA PHE A 504 28.50 0.63 14.41
C PHE A 504 29.99 0.73 14.69
N GLU A 505 30.39 1.50 15.70
CA GLU A 505 31.82 1.71 15.96
C GLU A 505 32.49 0.47 16.57
N ARG A 506 31.83 -0.15 17.55
CA ARG A 506 32.40 -1.26 18.33
C ARG A 506 31.43 -2.39 18.68
N GLY A 507 30.15 -2.20 18.35
CA GLY A 507 29.07 -3.10 18.74
C GLY A 507 28.65 -4.10 17.67
N THR A 508 27.38 -4.49 17.75
CA THR A 508 26.80 -5.61 16.97
C THR A 508 26.70 -5.37 15.46
N ALA A 509 26.81 -4.14 14.96
CA ALA A 509 26.78 -3.81 13.53
C ALA A 509 28.12 -3.30 12.97
N LYS A 510 29.25 -3.53 13.66
CA LYS A 510 30.58 -3.06 13.23
C LYS A 510 30.94 -3.45 11.79
N GLY A 511 30.52 -4.63 11.34
CA GLY A 511 30.76 -5.12 9.96
C GLY A 511 29.99 -4.37 8.86
N SER A 512 29.03 -3.53 9.25
CA SER A 512 28.22 -2.71 8.33
C SER A 512 28.55 -1.22 8.41
N ARG A 513 29.63 -0.83 9.14
CA ARG A 513 30.03 0.55 9.32
C ARG A 513 30.42 1.21 8.00
N MET A 514 29.96 2.44 7.80
CA MET A 514 30.40 3.34 6.71
C MET A 514 31.55 4.20 7.18
N PRO A 515 32.66 4.28 6.42
CA PRO A 515 33.87 5.01 6.87
C PRO A 515 33.65 6.52 7.07
N HIS A 516 32.78 7.15 6.29
CA HIS A 516 32.68 8.62 6.19
C HIS A 516 31.34 9.18 6.66
N ILE A 517 30.42 8.32 7.13
CA ILE A 517 29.09 8.72 7.57
C ILE A 517 28.87 8.26 9.01
N SER A 518 28.49 9.19 9.89
CA SER A 518 28.10 8.87 11.26
C SER A 518 26.71 8.22 11.27
N GLN A 519 26.68 6.90 11.38
CA GLN A 519 25.45 6.12 11.37
C GLN A 519 25.09 5.65 12.78
N CYS A 520 23.83 5.80 13.17
CA CYS A 520 23.26 5.33 14.42
C CYS A 520 22.31 4.17 14.14
N GLY A 521 22.34 3.09 14.92
CA GLY A 521 21.44 1.97 14.67
C GLY A 521 21.36 0.95 15.80
N LYS A 522 20.52 -0.06 15.61
CA LYS A 522 20.34 -1.15 16.55
C LYS A 522 19.96 -2.44 15.82
N THR A 523 20.74 -3.49 16.04
CA THR A 523 20.41 -4.85 15.60
C THR A 523 19.28 -5.44 16.42
N GLY A 524 18.43 -6.24 15.75
CA GLY A 524 17.38 -7.03 16.36
C GLY A 524 17.38 -8.46 15.84
N THR A 525 16.87 -9.34 16.66
CA THR A 525 16.54 -10.71 16.34
C THR A 525 15.16 -10.96 16.93
N ALA A 526 14.19 -11.30 16.09
CA ALA A 526 12.87 -11.69 16.57
C ALA A 526 12.70 -13.20 16.42
N GLN A 527 12.37 -13.85 17.52
CA GLN A 527 12.15 -15.29 17.54
C GLN A 527 10.99 -15.69 16.62
N ASN A 528 11.18 -16.75 15.87
CA ASN A 528 10.19 -17.31 14.97
C ASN A 528 9.96 -18.80 15.31
N PRO A 529 8.83 -19.16 15.91
CA PRO A 529 8.56 -20.55 16.30
C PRO A 529 8.41 -21.52 15.13
N HIS A 530 8.28 -21.00 13.89
CA HIS A 530 8.02 -21.77 12.69
C HIS A 530 9.19 -21.79 11.70
N GLY A 531 10.36 -21.30 12.10
CA GLY A 531 11.53 -21.24 11.21
C GLY A 531 12.73 -20.61 11.90
N GLN A 532 13.66 -20.09 11.09
CA GLN A 532 14.78 -19.31 11.64
C GLN A 532 14.29 -17.95 12.13
N ASP A 533 14.98 -17.36 13.07
CA ASP A 533 14.68 -16.04 13.61
C ASP A 533 14.67 -14.95 12.51
N HIS A 534 13.91 -13.88 12.73
CA HIS A 534 13.89 -12.75 11.80
C HIS A 534 15.06 -11.81 12.07
N SER A 535 15.77 -11.43 11.01
CA SER A 535 16.81 -10.41 11.04
C SER A 535 16.19 -9.03 11.00
N ILE A 536 16.42 -8.21 12.02
CA ILE A 536 15.86 -6.86 12.15
C ILE A 536 16.98 -5.85 12.35
N PHE A 537 16.83 -4.69 11.73
CA PHE A 537 17.72 -3.55 11.97
C PHE A 537 16.96 -2.23 11.83
N VAL A 538 17.24 -1.31 12.74
CA VAL A 538 16.80 0.08 12.62
C VAL A 538 18.01 0.99 12.65
N SER A 539 18.00 2.04 11.83
CA SER A 539 19.10 3.00 11.78
C SER A 539 18.66 4.35 11.24
N PHE A 540 19.44 5.37 11.56
CA PHE A 540 19.35 6.68 10.93
C PHE A 540 20.75 7.26 10.69
N ALA A 541 20.86 8.16 9.74
CA ALA A 541 22.09 8.86 9.41
C ALA A 541 21.83 10.21 8.70
N PRO A 542 22.77 11.16 8.75
CA PRO A 542 23.87 11.26 9.70
C PRO A 542 23.40 11.44 11.16
N LYS A 543 24.29 11.23 12.15
CA LYS A 543 23.96 11.34 13.57
C LYS A 543 23.39 12.70 13.96
N ASP A 544 24.03 13.77 13.51
CA ASP A 544 23.71 15.14 13.96
C ASP A 544 22.62 15.80 13.14
N GLN A 545 22.56 15.56 11.82
CA GLN A 545 21.55 16.06 10.91
C GLN A 545 20.93 14.90 10.14
N PRO A 546 20.03 14.13 10.74
CA PRO A 546 19.51 12.92 10.13
C PRO A 546 18.71 13.22 8.87
N LYS A 547 19.07 12.53 7.77
CA LYS A 547 18.40 12.66 6.47
C LYS A 547 17.58 11.43 6.11
N ILE A 548 17.89 10.28 6.73
CA ILE A 548 17.19 9.03 6.47
C ILE A 548 17.09 8.22 7.76
N ALA A 549 15.92 7.71 8.05
CA ALA A 549 15.64 6.73 9.11
C ALA A 549 15.05 5.46 8.49
N LEU A 550 15.57 4.30 8.86
CA LEU A 550 15.29 3.02 8.24
C LEU A 550 14.83 1.98 9.24
N ALA A 551 13.92 1.12 8.80
CA ALA A 551 13.66 -0.19 9.38
C ALA A 551 13.76 -1.26 8.30
N VAL A 552 14.58 -2.27 8.54
CA VAL A 552 14.78 -3.42 7.65
C VAL A 552 14.45 -4.69 8.42
N ILE A 553 13.57 -5.50 7.84
CA ILE A 553 13.18 -6.80 8.40
C ILE A 553 13.33 -7.86 7.31
N ILE A 554 14.07 -8.93 7.62
CA ILE A 554 14.24 -10.11 6.77
C ILE A 554 13.72 -11.32 7.52
N GLU A 555 12.64 -11.90 7.00
CA GLU A 555 12.06 -13.13 7.58
C GLU A 555 13.05 -14.29 7.47
N ASN A 556 13.17 -15.10 8.52
CA ASN A 556 14.09 -16.23 8.64
C ASN A 556 15.58 -15.90 8.38
N GLY A 557 15.96 -14.63 8.61
CA GLY A 557 17.29 -14.09 8.32
C GLY A 557 18.29 -14.25 9.46
N TYR A 558 17.98 -15.05 10.49
CA TYR A 558 18.76 -15.33 11.69
C TYR A 558 18.89 -14.11 12.59
N TRP A 559 19.98 -13.36 12.54
CA TRP A 559 20.24 -12.19 13.39
C TRP A 559 20.48 -10.93 12.57
N GLY A 560 20.21 -9.76 13.17
CA GLY A 560 20.19 -8.46 12.51
C GLY A 560 21.47 -8.08 11.77
N SER A 561 22.65 -8.50 12.24
CA SER A 561 23.93 -8.20 11.58
C SER A 561 24.20 -9.04 10.33
N ARG A 562 23.43 -10.11 10.07
CA ARG A 562 23.64 -10.98 8.91
C ARG A 562 23.10 -10.38 7.62
N TRP A 563 21.87 -9.85 7.65
CA TRP A 563 21.16 -9.33 6.48
C TRP A 563 20.67 -7.89 6.66
N ALA A 564 19.90 -7.62 7.72
CA ALA A 564 19.20 -6.34 7.86
C ALA A 564 20.15 -5.14 8.04
N ALA A 565 21.22 -5.27 8.83
CA ALA A 565 22.19 -4.18 9.04
C ALA A 565 23.01 -3.88 7.77
N PRO A 566 23.57 -4.87 7.04
CA PRO A 566 24.20 -4.63 5.74
C PRO A 566 23.27 -3.93 4.75
N ILE A 567 22.04 -4.42 4.58
CA ILE A 567 21.06 -3.82 3.66
C ILE A 567 20.75 -2.37 4.06
N ALA A 568 20.44 -2.11 5.34
CA ALA A 568 20.16 -0.75 5.82
C ALA A 568 21.36 0.19 5.61
N SER A 569 22.58 -0.31 5.81
CA SER A 569 23.80 0.45 5.62
C SER A 569 24.05 0.79 4.15
N LEU A 570 23.79 -0.16 3.21
CA LEU A 570 23.90 0.09 1.76
C LEU A 570 22.82 1.08 1.28
N MET A 571 21.56 0.94 1.75
CA MET A 571 20.49 1.90 1.47
C MET A 571 20.85 3.33 1.92
N THR A 572 21.45 3.44 3.10
CA THR A 572 21.89 4.74 3.64
C THR A 572 23.03 5.32 2.82
N GLU A 573 24.00 4.48 2.42
CA GLU A 573 25.16 4.92 1.64
C GLU A 573 24.75 5.47 0.28
N ILE A 574 23.95 4.70 -0.47
CA ILE A 574 23.49 5.13 -1.79
C ILE A 574 22.66 6.42 -1.72
N TYR A 575 21.77 6.55 -0.74
CA TYR A 575 20.93 7.73 -0.57
C TYR A 575 21.72 9.00 -0.23
N LEU A 576 22.81 8.89 0.54
CA LEU A 576 23.58 10.05 1.00
C LEU A 576 24.75 10.40 0.08
N THR A 577 25.19 9.48 -0.79
CA THR A 577 26.44 9.67 -1.55
C THR A 577 26.33 9.31 -3.04
N ASP A 578 25.18 8.81 -3.48
CA ASP A 578 24.92 8.33 -4.85
C ASP A 578 25.90 7.23 -5.33
N THR A 579 26.71 6.68 -4.42
CA THR A 579 27.73 5.69 -4.75
C THR A 579 27.90 4.67 -3.62
N ILE A 580 28.30 3.44 -3.99
CA ILE A 580 28.66 2.40 -3.02
C ILE A 580 30.18 2.25 -2.98
N THR A 581 30.76 2.46 -1.79
CA THR A 581 32.19 2.29 -1.55
C THR A 581 32.58 0.89 -1.06
N ARG A 582 31.59 0.02 -0.84
CA ARG A 582 31.75 -1.33 -0.29
C ARG A 582 31.20 -2.42 -1.23
N PRO A 583 31.76 -2.58 -2.43
CA PRO A 583 31.22 -3.46 -3.47
C PRO A 583 31.12 -4.93 -3.03
N ALA A 584 32.07 -5.44 -2.24
CA ALA A 584 32.02 -6.82 -1.74
C ALA A 584 30.84 -7.06 -0.76
N LEU A 585 30.44 -6.02 0.01
CA LEU A 585 29.25 -6.10 0.86
C LEU A 585 27.98 -6.09 0.03
N GLU A 586 27.94 -5.25 -0.99
CA GLU A 586 26.83 -5.13 -1.93
C GLU A 586 26.61 -6.44 -2.70
N GLU A 587 27.66 -6.99 -3.33
CA GLU A 587 27.63 -8.26 -4.06
C GLU A 587 27.09 -9.39 -3.17
N ARG A 588 27.59 -9.49 -1.94
CA ARG A 588 27.09 -10.48 -0.97
C ARG A 588 25.58 -10.32 -0.71
N MET A 589 25.04 -9.09 -0.70
CA MET A 589 23.61 -8.85 -0.47
C MET A 589 22.78 -9.15 -1.72
N PHE A 590 23.31 -8.91 -2.92
CA PHE A 590 22.65 -9.24 -4.18
C PHE A 590 22.63 -10.76 -4.46
N GLU A 591 23.74 -11.45 -4.23
CA GLU A 591 23.86 -12.87 -4.52
C GLU A 591 23.22 -13.76 -3.46
N GLY A 592 23.13 -13.27 -2.22
CA GLY A 592 22.62 -14.05 -1.10
C GLY A 592 21.10 -14.20 -1.13
N ASP A 593 20.61 -15.40 -0.89
CA ASP A 593 19.18 -15.72 -0.77
C ASP A 593 18.88 -16.54 0.50
N LEU A 594 17.62 -16.78 0.75
CA LEU A 594 17.08 -17.54 1.89
C LEU A 594 16.05 -18.60 1.42
N HIS A 595 16.21 -19.08 0.18
CA HIS A 595 15.28 -20.06 -0.40
C HIS A 595 15.20 -21.36 0.41
N GLU A 596 16.33 -21.84 0.90
CA GLU A 596 16.38 -23.06 1.68
C GLU A 596 15.69 -22.89 3.04
N GLU A 597 15.90 -21.78 3.72
CA GLU A 597 15.24 -21.46 4.99
C GLU A 597 13.72 -21.38 4.83
N TYR A 598 13.25 -20.80 3.72
CA TYR A 598 11.81 -20.72 3.43
C TYR A 598 11.23 -22.07 3.03
N ARG A 599 11.99 -22.91 2.33
CA ARG A 599 11.61 -24.28 2.02
C ARG A 599 11.48 -25.10 3.31
N GLN A 600 12.46 -25.02 4.20
CA GLN A 600 12.42 -25.70 5.50
C GLN A 600 11.23 -25.25 6.35
N GLN A 601 10.95 -23.95 6.39
CA GLN A 601 9.76 -23.41 7.06
C GLN A 601 8.48 -23.98 6.46
N HIS A 602 8.38 -24.04 5.14
CA HIS A 602 7.21 -24.58 4.46
C HIS A 602 6.99 -26.04 4.80
N VAL A 603 8.05 -26.86 4.75
CA VAL A 603 8.01 -28.28 5.12
C VAL A 603 7.59 -28.46 6.58
N ALA A 604 8.11 -27.62 7.48
CA ALA A 604 7.75 -27.67 8.90
C ALA A 604 6.27 -27.37 9.17
N ILE A 605 5.66 -26.51 8.35
CA ILE A 605 4.24 -26.11 8.51
C ILE A 605 3.29 -27.07 7.79
N TYR A 606 3.63 -27.53 6.57
CA TYR A 606 2.71 -28.23 5.66
C TYR A 606 3.08 -29.67 5.36
N GLY A 607 4.27 -30.17 5.80
CA GLY A 607 4.79 -31.51 5.55
C GLY A 607 5.62 -31.62 4.26
N GLU A 608 6.36 -32.73 4.12
CA GLU A 608 7.30 -32.97 3.00
C GLU A 608 6.62 -33.15 1.63
N ASP A 609 5.38 -33.61 1.58
CA ASP A 609 4.61 -33.81 0.34
C ASP A 609 4.07 -32.52 -0.27
N SER A 610 4.23 -31.38 0.40
CA SER A 610 3.78 -30.09 -0.11
C SER A 610 4.76 -29.52 -1.15
N THR A 611 4.27 -29.22 -2.35
CA THR A 611 5.08 -28.57 -3.39
C THR A 611 5.43 -27.13 -2.99
N TYR A 612 6.71 -26.90 -2.70
CA TYR A 612 7.26 -25.55 -2.52
C TYR A 612 7.72 -25.01 -3.86
N GLN A 613 7.04 -23.95 -4.34
CA GLN A 613 7.48 -23.19 -5.51
C GLN A 613 7.79 -21.76 -5.08
N ALA A 614 9.06 -21.48 -4.86
CA ALA A 614 9.52 -20.11 -4.66
C ALA A 614 9.68 -19.44 -6.03
N ASN A 615 8.75 -18.57 -6.38
CA ASN A 615 8.90 -17.64 -7.49
C ASN A 615 9.28 -16.28 -6.89
N PHE A 616 10.59 -16.00 -6.81
CA PHE A 616 11.13 -14.69 -6.41
C PHE A 616 11.52 -13.88 -7.63
#